data_96dbe20208ef0f99b139c38c478cd02e
#
_entry.id   96dbe20208ef0f99b139c38c478cd02e
#
_cell.length_a   1.000
_cell.length_b   1.000
_cell.length_c   1.000
_cell.angle_alpha   90.00
_cell.angle_beta   90.00
_cell.angle_gamma   90.00
#
_symmetry.space_group_name_H-M   'P 1'
#
loop_
_entity.id
_entity.type
_entity.pdbx_description
1 polymer ?
#
loop_
_entity_poly.entity_id
_entity_poly.type
_entity_poly.pdbx_seq_one_letter_code
_entity_poly.pdbx_strand_id
1 'polypeptide(L)' 'KDLNLDKILITCIDDNIGSVKAILNNGGVYESTVCEPDMKRNLKRFWIQL' A
#
# COMPACT_ATOMS: atom_id res chain seq x y z
N LYS A 1 15.78 -4.88 6.79
CA LYS A 1 16.02 -4.94 8.21
C LYS A 1 17.31 -4.32 8.61
N ASP A 2 18.23 -4.26 7.69
CA ASP A 2 19.52 -3.64 7.96
C ASP A 2 19.35 -2.20 8.42
N LEU A 3 18.25 -1.60 8.00
CA LEU A 3 18.00 -0.20 8.31
C LEU A 3 17.04 -0.04 9.47
N ASN A 4 16.84 -1.12 10.22
CA ASN A 4 15.95 -1.08 11.38
C ASN A 4 14.52 -0.75 11.00
N LEU A 5 14.11 -1.18 9.83
CA LEU A 5 12.76 -0.96 9.40
C LEU A 5 11.83 -1.96 10.04
N ASP A 6 10.83 -1.45 10.73
CA ASP A 6 9.83 -2.31 11.36
C ASP A 6 8.66 -2.58 10.42
N LYS A 7 8.52 -1.76 9.40
CA LYS A 7 7.42 -1.90 8.45
C LYS A 7 7.82 -1.29 7.12
N ILE A 8 7.12 -1.69 6.07
CA ILE A 8 7.38 -1.15 4.74
C ILE A 8 6.11 -0.56 4.18
N LEU A 9 6.27 0.43 3.32
CA LEU A 9 5.15 1.08 2.67
C LEU A 9 4.93 0.43 1.31
N ILE A 10 3.68 0.04 1.06
CA ILE A 10 3.30 -0.57 -0.21
C ILE A 10 2.20 0.27 -0.82
N THR A 11 2.32 0.55 -2.11
CA THR A 11 1.29 1.27 -2.84
C THR A 11 0.68 0.36 -3.89
N CYS A 12 -0.60 0.53 -4.15
CA CYS A 12 -1.26 -0.19 -5.22
C CYS A 12 -2.33 0.70 -5.82
N ILE A 13 -2.75 0.34 -7.03
CA ILE A 13 -3.77 1.11 -7.72
C ILE A 13 -5.11 0.90 -7.05
N ASP A 14 -5.86 1.98 -6.91
CA ASP A 14 -7.12 2.00 -6.18
C ASP A 14 -8.10 0.93 -6.66
N ASP A 15 -8.21 0.75 -7.97
CA ASP A 15 -9.18 -0.19 -8.50
C ASP A 15 -8.64 -1.61 -8.63
N ASN A 16 -7.46 -1.88 -8.11
CA ASN A 16 -6.90 -3.22 -8.11
C ASN A 16 -7.29 -3.93 -6.83
N ILE A 17 -8.54 -4.38 -6.79
CA ILE A 17 -9.11 -4.96 -5.57
C ILE A 17 -8.35 -6.21 -5.12
N GLY A 18 -7.87 -7.01 -6.09
CA GLY A 18 -7.11 -8.20 -5.75
C GLY A 18 -5.85 -7.89 -4.98
N SER A 19 -5.11 -6.87 -5.41
CA SER A 19 -3.91 -6.47 -4.71
C SER A 19 -4.21 -5.92 -3.32
N VAL A 20 -5.28 -5.14 -3.22
CA VAL A 20 -5.67 -4.59 -1.92
C VAL A 20 -5.99 -5.72 -0.94
N LYS A 21 -6.75 -6.70 -1.39
CA LYS A 21 -7.10 -7.82 -0.52
C LYS A 21 -5.86 -8.62 -0.13
N ALA A 22 -4.94 -8.82 -1.06
CA ALA A 22 -3.72 -9.56 -0.77
C ALA A 22 -2.89 -8.82 0.29
N ILE A 23 -2.78 -7.52 0.17
CA ILE A 23 -2.04 -6.73 1.14
C ILE A 23 -2.69 -6.81 2.52
N LEU A 24 -3.99 -6.68 2.58
CA LEU A 24 -4.72 -6.74 3.85
C LEU A 24 -4.60 -8.13 4.48
N ASN A 25 -4.66 -9.18 3.65
CA ASN A 25 -4.52 -10.53 4.16
C ASN A 25 -3.14 -10.80 4.72
N ASN A 26 -2.15 -10.05 4.29
CA ASN A 26 -0.80 -10.18 4.79
C ASN A 26 -0.48 -9.21 5.93
N GLY A 27 -1.51 -8.65 6.51
CA GLY A 27 -1.32 -7.78 7.66
C GLY A 27 -1.12 -6.33 7.30
N GLY A 28 -1.41 -5.95 6.08
CA GLY A 28 -1.30 -4.57 5.67
C GLY A 28 -2.32 -3.67 6.36
N VAL A 29 -1.91 -2.48 6.67
CA VAL A 29 -2.77 -1.49 7.31
C VAL A 29 -2.90 -0.30 6.38
N TYR A 30 -4.14 0.06 6.09
CA TYR A 30 -4.39 1.19 5.21
C TYR A 30 -3.87 2.49 5.82
N GLU A 31 -3.11 3.23 5.05
CA GLU A 31 -2.60 4.51 5.50
C GLU A 31 -3.39 5.67 4.89
N SER A 32 -3.39 5.74 3.57
CA SER A 32 -4.05 6.84 2.91
C SER A 32 -4.16 6.56 1.41
N THR A 33 -4.92 7.39 0.74
CA THR A 33 -5.03 7.34 -0.71
C THR A 33 -4.46 8.63 -1.27
N VAL A 34 -3.58 8.49 -2.27
CA VAL A 34 -3.00 9.65 -2.93
C VAL A 34 -3.40 9.63 -4.39
N CYS A 35 -3.56 10.81 -4.94
CA CYS A 35 -3.92 10.97 -6.34
C CYS A 35 -2.66 11.11 -7.17
N GLU A 36 -2.52 10.28 -8.19
CA GLU A 36 -1.39 10.34 -9.08
C GLU A 36 -1.78 11.14 -10.32
N PRO A 37 -1.38 12.39 -10.42
CA PRO A 37 -1.84 13.25 -11.52
C PRO A 37 -1.38 12.77 -12.90
N ASP A 38 -0.19 12.20 -12.97
CA ASP A 38 0.33 11.75 -14.26
C ASP A 38 -0.46 10.59 -14.80
N MET A 39 -0.93 9.70 -13.93
CA MET A 39 -1.65 8.52 -14.32
C MET A 39 -3.15 8.69 -14.20
N LYS A 40 -3.57 9.78 -13.61
CA LYS A 40 -4.99 10.05 -13.37
C LYS A 40 -5.65 8.92 -12.61
N ARG A 41 -4.93 8.40 -11.64
CA ARG A 41 -5.41 7.29 -10.82
C ARG A 41 -5.14 7.58 -9.36
N ASN A 42 -5.89 6.91 -8.52
CA ASN A 42 -5.67 6.99 -7.08
C ASN A 42 -4.86 5.77 -6.66
N LEU A 43 -3.89 6.02 -5.79
CA LEU A 43 -3.06 4.94 -5.25
C LEU A 43 -3.34 4.83 -3.78
N LYS A 44 -3.56 3.60 -3.30
CA LYS A 44 -3.75 3.34 -1.89
C LYS A 44 -2.42 2.93 -1.29
N ARG A 45 -2.12 3.47 -0.14
CA ARG A 45 -0.87 3.21 0.56
C ARG A 45 -1.16 2.38 1.80
N PHE A 46 -0.34 1.36 1.98
CA PHE A 46 -0.50 0.46 3.11
C PHE A 46 0.83 0.25 3.80
N TRP A 47 0.78 0.02 5.09
CA TRP A 47 1.95 -0.38 5.86
C TRP A 47 1.87 -1.86 6.17
N ILE A 48 2.97 -2.58 5.99
CA ILE A 48 3.05 -3.97 6.40
C ILE A 48 4.11 -4.08 7.46
N GLN A 49 3.74 -4.66 8.58
CA GLN A 49 4.66 -4.87 9.69
C GLN A 49 5.56 -6.05 9.38
N LEU A 50 6.83 -5.86 9.59
CA LEU A 50 7.82 -6.90 9.32
C LEU A 50 8.07 -7.80 10.52
#